data_a6d0326c73774481c189208f29877817
#
_entry.id   a6d0326c73774481c189208f29877817
#
_cell.length_a   1.000
_cell.length_b   1.000
_cell.length_c   1.000
_cell.angle_alpha   90.00
_cell.angle_beta   90.00
_cell.angle_gamma   90.00
#
_symmetry.space_group_name_H-M   'P 1'
#
loop_
_entity.id
_entity.type
_entity.pdbx_description
1 polymer ?
#
loop_
_entity_poly.entity_id
_entity_poly.type
_entity_poly.pdbx_seq_one_letter_code
_entity_poly.pdbx_strand_id
1 'polypeptide(L)'
;MKTLEEIKEILIKQKPFLKGKYGVKDVGIFGSYARGDQEDKSDLDILVEFERPVGFFKFLELEEYLEEITGIKVELVTRKALKPRIGEYILREVVSI
;
A
#
# COMPACT_ATOMS: atom_id res chain seq x y z
N MET A 1 8.34 16.66 1.81
CA MET A 1 7.31 15.63 2.05
C MET A 1 6.75 15.18 0.70
N LYS A 2 6.63 13.87 0.47
CA LYS A 2 6.11 13.36 -0.79
C LYS A 2 4.61 13.58 -0.91
N THR A 3 4.16 13.82 -2.14
CA THR A 3 2.74 13.94 -2.45
C THR A 3 2.17 12.59 -2.90
N LEU A 4 0.86 12.47 -2.90
CA LEU A 4 0.17 11.29 -3.43
C LEU A 4 0.63 11.00 -4.88
N GLU A 5 0.75 12.03 -5.71
CA GLU A 5 1.15 11.86 -7.11
C GLU A 5 2.56 11.27 -7.25
N GLU A 6 3.50 11.75 -6.43
CA GLU A 6 4.87 11.22 -6.44
C GLU A 6 4.89 9.75 -6.01
N ILE A 7 4.12 9.40 -4.98
CA ILE A 7 4.03 8.01 -4.50
C ILE A 7 3.38 7.12 -5.56
N LYS A 8 2.32 7.60 -6.20
CA LYS A 8 1.66 6.86 -7.29
C LYS A 8 2.64 6.53 -8.41
N GLU A 9 3.46 7.50 -8.83
CA GLU A 9 4.46 7.25 -9.87
C GLU A 9 5.45 6.17 -9.48
N ILE A 10 5.93 6.20 -8.24
CA ILE A 10 6.85 5.19 -7.74
C ILE A 10 6.20 3.80 -7.80
N LEU A 11 4.98 3.69 -7.30
CA LEU A 11 4.28 2.40 -7.24
C LEU A 11 3.88 1.88 -8.61
N ILE A 12 3.48 2.76 -9.53
CA ILE A 12 3.16 2.36 -10.91
C ILE A 12 4.37 1.70 -11.56
N LYS A 13 5.54 2.31 -11.41
CA LYS A 13 6.77 1.76 -11.98
C LYS A 13 7.15 0.42 -11.37
N GLN A 14 6.80 0.19 -10.12
CA GLN A 14 7.15 -1.02 -9.39
C GLN A 14 6.12 -2.14 -9.53
N LYS A 15 4.95 -1.88 -10.09
CA LYS A 15 3.89 -2.90 -10.21
C LYS A 15 4.35 -4.21 -10.84
N PRO A 16 5.08 -4.22 -11.96
CA PRO A 16 5.54 -5.49 -12.54
C PRO A 16 6.43 -6.28 -11.58
N PHE A 17 7.31 -5.60 -10.86
CA PHE A 17 8.19 -6.24 -9.89
C PHE A 17 7.41 -6.77 -8.69
N LEU A 18 6.46 -5.99 -8.18
CA LEU A 18 5.61 -6.40 -7.07
C LEU A 18 4.79 -7.63 -7.42
N LYS A 19 4.27 -7.67 -8.65
CA LYS A 19 3.53 -8.83 -9.14
C LYS A 19 4.43 -10.06 -9.25
N GLY A 20 5.60 -9.91 -9.86
CA GLY A 20 6.50 -11.03 -10.12
C GLY A 20 7.13 -11.61 -8.86
N LYS A 21 7.59 -10.77 -7.96
CA LYS A 21 8.30 -11.22 -6.76
C LYS A 21 7.37 -11.54 -5.60
N TYR A 22 6.32 -10.74 -5.40
CA TYR A 22 5.46 -10.84 -4.22
C TYR A 22 4.06 -11.35 -4.53
N GLY A 23 3.73 -11.55 -5.80
CA GLY A 23 2.40 -12.00 -6.18
C GLY A 23 1.30 -10.97 -5.93
N VAL A 24 1.65 -9.69 -5.98
CA VAL A 24 0.69 -8.62 -5.77
C VAL A 24 -0.24 -8.52 -6.96
N LYS A 25 -1.54 -8.60 -6.72
CA LYS A 25 -2.57 -8.45 -7.74
C LYS A 25 -3.00 -6.99 -7.87
N ASP A 26 -3.35 -6.37 -6.75
CA ASP A 26 -3.78 -4.98 -6.72
C ASP A 26 -3.11 -4.26 -5.55
N VAL A 27 -2.84 -2.98 -5.74
CA VAL A 27 -2.26 -2.12 -4.73
C VAL A 27 -2.98 -0.77 -4.74
N GLY A 28 -3.22 -0.21 -3.58
CA GLY A 28 -3.84 1.10 -3.46
C GLY A 28 -3.33 1.86 -2.24
N ILE A 29 -3.56 3.15 -2.23
CA ILE A 29 -3.16 4.04 -1.14
C ILE A 29 -4.43 4.53 -0.45
N PHE A 30 -4.45 4.48 0.87
CA PHE A 30 -5.55 5.03 1.65
C PHE A 30 -4.98 5.87 2.79
N GLY A 31 -5.84 6.37 3.67
CA GLY A 31 -5.38 7.17 4.81
C GLY A 31 -4.98 8.58 4.45
N SER A 32 -4.09 9.16 5.24
CA SER A 32 -3.75 10.59 5.14
C SER A 32 -3.17 10.99 3.79
N TYR A 33 -2.32 10.14 3.20
CA TYR A 33 -1.75 10.44 1.88
C TYR A 33 -2.82 10.45 0.78
N ALA A 34 -3.82 9.58 0.88
CA ALA A 34 -4.92 9.55 -0.09
C ALA A 34 -5.81 10.78 0.04
N ARG A 35 -6.01 11.27 1.25
CA ARG A 35 -6.82 12.45 1.51
C ARG A 35 -6.08 13.78 1.28
N GLY A 36 -4.74 13.72 1.24
CA GLY A 36 -3.94 14.93 1.08
C GLY A 36 -3.70 15.70 2.37
N ASP A 37 -3.99 15.09 3.52
CA ASP A 37 -3.79 15.72 4.83
C ASP A 37 -2.60 15.15 5.60
N GLN A 38 -1.66 14.52 4.89
CA GLN A 38 -0.47 13.93 5.50
C GLN A 38 0.45 14.99 6.13
N GLU A 39 1.14 14.55 7.17
CA GLU A 39 2.14 15.33 7.88
C GLU A 39 3.49 14.60 7.80
N ASP A 40 4.56 15.24 8.25
CA ASP A 40 5.92 14.67 8.20
C ASP A 40 6.03 13.30 8.87
N LYS A 41 5.23 13.07 9.92
CA LYS A 41 5.26 11.83 10.69
C LYS A 41 4.17 10.84 10.29
N SER A 42 3.40 11.15 9.25
CA SER A 42 2.35 10.24 8.79
C SER A 42 2.94 8.98 8.19
N ASP A 43 2.36 7.83 8.51
CA ASP A 43 2.68 6.58 7.84
C ASP A 43 1.96 6.54 6.49
N LEU A 44 2.54 5.83 5.55
CA LEU A 44 1.91 5.59 4.25
C LEU A 44 1.08 4.31 4.35
N ASP A 45 -0.23 4.45 4.26
CA ASP A 45 -1.16 3.33 4.35
C ASP A 45 -1.37 2.72 2.97
N ILE A 46 -0.95 1.47 2.81
CA ILE A 46 -1.05 0.75 1.54
C ILE A 46 -1.93 -0.48 1.71
N LEU A 47 -2.92 -0.58 0.84
CA LEU A 47 -3.80 -1.74 0.76
C LEU A 47 -3.30 -2.63 -0.38
N VAL A 48 -3.13 -3.92 -0.10
CA VAL A 48 -2.65 -4.86 -1.10
C VAL A 48 -3.58 -6.07 -1.19
N GLU A 49 -3.77 -6.56 -2.42
CA GLU A 49 -4.42 -7.85 -2.65
C GLU A 49 -3.41 -8.74 -3.36
N PHE A 50 -3.26 -9.98 -2.89
CA PHE A 50 -2.36 -10.96 -3.48
C PHE A 50 -3.11 -11.93 -4.37
N GLU A 51 -2.46 -12.42 -5.42
CA GLU A 51 -2.99 -13.46 -6.29
C GLU A 51 -3.19 -14.77 -5.52
N ARG A 52 -2.30 -15.04 -4.56
CA ARG A 52 -2.32 -16.21 -3.70
C ARG A 52 -1.95 -15.79 -2.29
N PRO A 53 -2.38 -16.54 -1.27
CA PRO A 53 -1.96 -16.24 0.10
C PRO A 53 -0.42 -16.24 0.20
N VAL A 54 0.12 -15.26 0.92
CA VAL A 54 1.56 -15.19 1.19
C VAL A 54 1.81 -15.41 2.67
N GLY A 55 2.97 -15.95 2.98
CA GLY A 55 3.38 -16.14 4.37
C GLY A 55 3.75 -14.83 5.04
N PHE A 56 3.82 -14.90 6.36
CA PHE A 56 4.11 -13.74 7.19
C PHE A 56 5.43 -13.04 6.84
N PHE A 57 6.49 -13.82 6.65
CA PHE A 57 7.80 -13.25 6.34
C PHE A 57 7.83 -12.55 4.97
N LYS A 58 7.13 -13.11 4.01
CA LYS A 58 7.02 -12.49 2.68
C LYS A 58 6.26 -11.18 2.76
N PHE A 59 5.22 -11.14 3.59
CA PHE A 59 4.44 -9.93 3.84
C PHE A 59 5.33 -8.84 4.44
N LEU A 60 6.13 -9.17 5.45
CA LEU A 60 7.06 -8.21 6.07
C LEU A 60 8.12 -7.74 5.10
N GLU A 61 8.62 -8.63 4.26
CA GLU A 61 9.60 -8.28 3.24
C GLU A 61 9.04 -7.26 2.25
N LEU A 62 7.77 -7.46 1.85
CA LEU A 62 7.09 -6.51 0.98
C LEU A 62 6.93 -5.14 1.65
N GLU A 63 6.55 -5.12 2.92
CA GLU A 63 6.42 -3.88 3.67
C GLU A 63 7.74 -3.12 3.72
N GLU A 64 8.83 -3.80 4.02
CA GLU A 64 10.16 -3.20 4.02
C GLU A 64 10.57 -2.69 2.64
N TYR A 65 10.26 -3.43 1.60
CA TYR A 65 10.56 -3.01 0.24
C TYR A 65 9.82 -1.73 -0.13
N LEU A 66 8.54 -1.65 0.24
CA LEU A 66 7.74 -0.46 -0.02
C LEU A 66 8.26 0.75 0.75
N GLU A 67 8.74 0.55 1.97
CA GLU A 67 9.40 1.60 2.73
C GLU A 67 10.68 2.08 2.05
N GLU A 68 11.45 1.15 1.52
CA GLU A 68 12.70 1.47 0.85
C GLU A 68 12.47 2.31 -0.40
N ILE A 69 11.51 1.93 -1.26
CA ILE A 69 11.28 2.64 -2.51
C ILE A 69 10.55 3.97 -2.33
N THR A 70 9.77 4.13 -1.27
CA THR A 70 9.04 5.38 -1.01
C THR A 70 9.77 6.31 -0.05
N GLY A 71 10.65 5.77 0.78
CA GLY A 71 11.31 6.55 1.83
C GLY A 71 10.38 6.93 2.97
N ILE A 72 9.24 6.28 3.10
CA ILE A 72 8.23 6.58 4.11
C ILE A 72 7.91 5.30 4.87
N LYS A 73 7.64 5.42 6.17
CA LYS A 73 7.19 4.27 6.95
C LYS A 73 5.84 3.81 6.41
N VAL A 74 5.73 2.52 6.10
CA VAL A 74 4.54 1.93 5.48
C VAL A 74 3.76 1.10 6.47
N GLU A 75 2.45 1.28 6.49
CA GLU A 75 1.53 0.37 7.14
C GLU A 75 0.82 -0.43 6.04
N LEU A 76 1.18 -1.70 5.92
CA LEU A 76 0.67 -2.57 4.86
C LEU A 76 -0.51 -3.39 5.37
N VAL A 77 -1.62 -3.32 4.67
CA VAL A 77 -2.85 -4.03 5.03
C VAL A 77 -3.31 -4.87 3.86
N THR A 78 -3.70 -6.12 4.11
CA THR A 78 -4.29 -6.95 3.07
C THR A 78 -5.78 -6.73 3.01
N ARG A 79 -6.35 -6.84 1.80
CA ARG A 79 -7.79 -6.70 1.62
C ARG A 79 -8.57 -7.73 2.45
N LYS A 80 -8.05 -8.95 2.57
CA LYS A 80 -8.70 -10.01 3.34
C LYS A 80 -8.77 -9.73 4.84
N ALA A 81 -7.85 -8.91 5.35
CA ALA A 81 -7.82 -8.56 6.77
C ALA A 81 -8.79 -7.46 7.16
N LEU A 82 -9.45 -6.82 6.19
CA LEU A 82 -10.36 -5.72 6.47
C LEU A 82 -11.65 -6.23 7.11
N LYS A 83 -12.01 -5.65 8.25
CA LYS A 83 -13.29 -5.91 8.90
C LYS A 83 -14.40 -5.16 8.17
N PRO A 84 -15.66 -5.67 8.15
CA PRO A 84 -16.70 -5.13 7.28
C PRO A 84 -16.89 -3.61 7.32
N ARG A 85 -17.02 -3.00 8.51
CA ARG A 85 -17.25 -1.55 8.60
C ARG A 85 -16.04 -0.73 8.23
N ILE A 86 -14.89 -1.07 8.79
CA ILE A 86 -13.63 -0.39 8.52
C ILE A 86 -13.23 -0.61 7.07
N GLY A 87 -13.46 -1.83 6.57
CA GLY A 87 -13.17 -2.18 5.20
C GLY A 87 -13.95 -1.36 4.20
N GLU A 88 -15.24 -1.14 4.42
CA GLU A 88 -16.05 -0.28 3.56
C GLU A 88 -15.51 1.14 3.50
N TYR A 89 -15.14 1.68 4.66
CA TYR A 89 -14.60 3.02 4.75
C TYR A 89 -13.29 3.14 3.96
N ILE A 90 -12.39 2.19 4.17
CA ILE A 90 -11.10 2.16 3.47
C ILE A 90 -11.30 2.01 1.97
N LEU A 91 -12.20 1.12 1.53
CA LEU A 91 -12.44 0.89 0.12
C LEU A 91 -13.05 2.09 -0.61
N ARG A 92 -13.78 2.93 0.10
CA ARG A 92 -14.30 4.18 -0.47
C ARG A 92 -13.22 5.23 -0.65
N GLU A 93 -12.22 5.22 0.23
CA GLU A 93 -11.14 6.19 0.25
C GLU A 93 -9.97 5.81 -0.65
N VAL A 94 -9.77 4.52 -0.88
CA VAL A 94 -8.57 4.02 -1.52
C VAL A 94 -8.39 4.57 -2.94
N VAL A 95 -7.15 4.96 -3.22
CA VAL A 95 -6.72 5.38 -4.57
C VAL A 95 -5.97 4.20 -5.17
N SER A 96 -6.57 3.59 -6.20
CA SER A 96 -5.96 2.44 -6.88
C SER A 96 -4.76 2.87 -7.72
N ILE A 97 -3.74 2.00 -7.72
CA ILE A 97 -2.53 2.24 -8.48
C ILE A 97 -2.58 1.45 -9.83
#